data_1939f95bee3edb48a564c0fb69362e4e
#
_entry.id   1939f95bee3edb48a564c0fb69362e4e
#
_cell.length_a   1.000
_cell.length_b   1.000
_cell.length_c   1.000
_cell.angle_alpha   90.00
_cell.angle_beta   90.00
_cell.angle_gamma   90.00
#
_symmetry.space_group_name_H-M   'P 1'
#
loop_
_entity.id
_entity.type
_entity.pdbx_description
1 polymer ?
#
loop_
_entity_poly.entity_id
_entity_poly.type
_entity_poly.pdbx_seq_one_letter_code
_entity_poly.pdbx_strand_id
1 'polypeptide(L)'
;MSARDPEARPGSAGACPSGGGLGAISGPPAGWHRFTPAQTIVRTVSQLAVAVLTAWMIARLGIRWDYVADAPQQVADLVHRMFPPEWEFVGALVRPLIQTINIATLGTAVAIVLSIPVAVLAARNTSPNAVTYTIGRVIMVMSRSVDTLIWALMFIIVVGPGSLAGVLAVSMRSIGFVSKLFAEGIEEIDHGEVEAVAATGASRWQIILYAIAPQVRPVFAGVSIYRWDINIRESTVLGIVGAGGIGFVLNEAILGLEWSRVGLILVVILAVVVASEAVSAVFRKRLT
;
A
#
# COMPACT_ATOMS: atom_id res chain seq x y z
N MET A 1 22.65 50.44 -46.94
CA MET A 1 23.72 50.40 -47.91
C MET A 1 24.08 48.97 -48.18
N SER A 2 23.74 48.61 -49.37
CA SER A 2 24.21 47.72 -50.42
C SER A 2 23.98 46.23 -50.09
N ALA A 3 22.94 45.57 -50.54
CA ALA A 3 22.59 45.21 -51.94
C ALA A 3 23.65 44.31 -52.61
N ARG A 4 23.30 43.04 -52.80
CA ARG A 4 23.32 42.34 -54.10
C ARG A 4 23.05 40.84 -54.00
N ASP A 5 21.84 40.41 -54.41
CA ASP A 5 21.63 39.24 -55.28
C ASP A 5 22.16 39.50 -56.71
N PRO A 6 22.05 38.60 -57.65
CA PRO A 6 21.63 37.20 -57.76
C PRO A 6 22.48 36.39 -58.80
N GLU A 7 21.88 35.31 -59.33
CA GLU A 7 22.17 34.54 -60.58
C GLU A 7 23.02 33.27 -60.41
N ALA A 8 22.79 32.14 -61.07
CA ALA A 8 21.79 31.68 -61.99
C ALA A 8 21.96 30.14 -62.14
N ARG A 9 20.91 29.47 -62.54
CA ARG A 9 20.95 28.11 -63.14
C ARG A 9 21.66 28.11 -64.49
N PRO A 10 22.15 26.97 -65.08
CA PRO A 10 21.29 25.89 -65.54
C PRO A 10 21.89 24.45 -65.51
N GLY A 11 21.04 23.51 -65.40
CA GLY A 11 20.77 22.34 -66.16
C GLY A 11 21.89 21.43 -66.67
N SER A 12 21.85 20.16 -66.20
CA SER A 12 22.18 19.04 -67.09
C SER A 12 21.34 17.83 -66.68
N ALA A 13 20.47 17.48 -67.60
CA ALA A 13 19.80 16.20 -67.66
C ALA A 13 20.86 15.09 -67.78
N GLY A 14 20.90 14.20 -66.82
CA GLY A 14 21.76 13.03 -66.83
C GLY A 14 20.92 11.78 -66.50
N ALA A 15 20.57 11.09 -67.55
CA ALA A 15 20.21 9.71 -67.78
C ALA A 15 19.94 8.84 -66.55
N CYS A 16 18.73 8.29 -66.44
CA CYS A 16 18.45 7.07 -65.73
C CYS A 16 19.29 5.90 -66.30
N PRO A 17 20.03 5.18 -65.48
CA PRO A 17 20.50 3.86 -65.87
C PRO A 17 19.35 2.87 -65.67
N SER A 18 18.82 2.43 -66.80
CA SER A 18 17.94 1.26 -66.87
C SER A 18 18.70 -0.02 -66.51
N GLY A 19 18.07 -0.87 -65.67
CA GLY A 19 18.36 -2.29 -65.66
C GLY A 19 19.48 -2.73 -64.75
N GLY A 20 19.21 -2.82 -63.46
CA GLY A 20 19.97 -3.63 -62.50
C GLY A 20 19.00 -4.56 -61.78
N GLY A 21 19.18 -5.86 -61.96
CA GLY A 21 18.33 -6.95 -61.61
C GLY A 21 17.72 -6.84 -60.20
N LEU A 22 16.45 -7.24 -60.11
CA LEU A 22 15.83 -7.65 -58.88
C LEU A 22 16.72 -8.74 -58.28
N GLY A 23 17.67 -8.31 -57.44
CA GLY A 23 18.41 -9.22 -56.57
C GLY A 23 17.39 -10.01 -55.81
N ALA A 24 17.44 -11.29 -55.95
CA ALA A 24 16.64 -12.26 -55.20
C ALA A 24 16.53 -11.79 -53.74
N ILE A 25 15.30 -11.53 -53.31
CA ILE A 25 14.99 -11.31 -51.88
C ILE A 25 15.47 -12.57 -51.21
N SER A 26 16.69 -12.50 -50.60
CA SER A 26 17.24 -13.53 -49.78
C SER A 26 16.16 -13.89 -48.73
N GLY A 27 15.92 -15.18 -48.64
CA GLY A 27 14.86 -15.75 -47.80
C GLY A 27 14.73 -15.15 -46.42
N PRO A 28 13.65 -15.42 -45.72
CA PRO A 28 13.33 -14.77 -44.46
C PRO A 28 14.57 -14.75 -43.55
N PRO A 29 14.88 -13.59 -42.90
CA PRO A 29 16.04 -13.48 -42.05
C PRO A 29 16.03 -14.62 -41.05
N ALA A 30 17.16 -15.34 -40.96
CA ALA A 30 17.37 -16.46 -40.07
C ALA A 30 16.77 -16.10 -38.73
N GLY A 31 15.80 -16.90 -38.28
CA GLY A 31 14.88 -16.56 -37.16
C GLY A 31 15.62 -15.90 -36.01
N TRP A 32 15.16 -14.72 -35.63
CA TRP A 32 15.71 -13.96 -34.52
C TRP A 32 15.56 -14.76 -33.24
N HIS A 33 16.61 -15.49 -32.88
CA HIS A 33 16.65 -16.24 -31.61
C HIS A 33 17.00 -15.27 -30.49
N ARG A 34 16.03 -14.93 -29.65
CA ARG A 34 16.15 -14.01 -28.51
C ARG A 34 17.24 -14.44 -27.52
N PHE A 35 17.67 -15.67 -27.55
CA PHE A 35 18.66 -16.23 -26.63
C PHE A 35 19.66 -17.11 -27.37
N THR A 36 20.92 -17.06 -26.96
CA THR A 36 21.94 -18.01 -27.37
C THR A 36 21.63 -19.40 -26.82
N PRO A 37 22.06 -20.50 -27.49
CA PRO A 37 21.78 -21.86 -27.02
C PRO A 37 22.23 -22.10 -25.57
N ALA A 38 23.35 -21.51 -25.14
CA ALA A 38 23.81 -21.58 -23.77
C ALA A 38 22.84 -20.88 -22.79
N GLN A 39 22.31 -19.72 -23.12
CA GLN A 39 21.32 -19.02 -22.30
C GLN A 39 20.01 -19.79 -22.21
N THR A 40 19.59 -20.45 -23.29
CA THR A 40 18.41 -21.31 -23.30
C THR A 40 18.59 -22.49 -22.34
N ILE A 41 19.75 -23.15 -22.38
CA ILE A 41 20.08 -24.27 -21.46
C ILE A 41 20.04 -23.79 -20.02
N VAL A 42 20.74 -22.71 -19.69
CA VAL A 42 20.76 -22.14 -18.32
C VAL A 42 19.35 -21.80 -17.84
N ARG A 43 18.52 -21.19 -18.69
CA ARG A 43 17.13 -20.87 -18.38
C ARG A 43 16.30 -22.13 -18.14
N THR A 44 16.43 -23.15 -19.00
CA THR A 44 15.67 -24.41 -18.83
C THR A 44 16.10 -25.12 -17.56
N VAL A 45 17.41 -25.19 -17.29
CA VAL A 45 17.93 -25.79 -16.07
C VAL A 45 17.47 -25.04 -14.82
N SER A 46 17.47 -23.70 -14.86
CA SER A 46 16.97 -22.90 -13.73
C SER A 46 15.47 -23.08 -13.50
N GLN A 47 14.67 -23.16 -14.57
CA GLN A 47 13.25 -23.43 -14.46
C GLN A 47 12.96 -24.81 -13.90
N LEU A 48 13.71 -25.84 -14.35
CA LEU A 48 13.62 -27.20 -13.81
C LEU A 48 14.04 -27.24 -12.34
N ALA A 49 15.12 -26.56 -11.98
CA ALA A 49 15.58 -26.46 -10.58
C ALA A 49 14.52 -25.82 -9.68
N VAL A 50 13.90 -24.72 -10.13
CA VAL A 50 12.80 -24.06 -9.40
C VAL A 50 11.59 -25.00 -9.30
N ALA A 51 11.20 -25.68 -10.38
CA ALA A 51 10.08 -26.63 -10.37
C ALA A 51 10.33 -27.80 -9.40
N VAL A 52 11.53 -28.38 -9.43
CA VAL A 52 11.93 -29.46 -8.51
C VAL A 52 11.93 -28.97 -7.06
N LEU A 53 12.49 -27.79 -6.81
CA LEU A 53 12.50 -27.18 -5.47
C LEU A 53 11.08 -26.96 -4.97
N THR A 54 10.21 -26.40 -5.82
CA THR A 54 8.79 -26.16 -5.49
C THR A 54 8.06 -27.47 -5.20
N ALA A 55 8.25 -28.49 -6.05
CA ALA A 55 7.65 -29.81 -5.85
C ALA A 55 8.15 -30.45 -4.54
N TRP A 56 9.45 -30.32 -4.25
CA TRP A 56 10.03 -30.82 -3.01
C TRP A 56 9.48 -30.10 -1.78
N MET A 57 9.32 -28.76 -1.86
CA MET A 57 8.70 -27.97 -0.78
C MET A 57 7.24 -28.41 -0.55
N ILE A 58 6.45 -28.59 -1.62
CA ILE A 58 5.06 -29.06 -1.53
C ILE A 58 5.00 -30.45 -0.89
N ALA A 59 5.89 -31.37 -1.30
CA ALA A 59 5.95 -32.70 -0.71
C ALA A 59 6.32 -32.69 0.79
N ARG A 60 7.15 -31.71 1.22
CA ARG A 60 7.53 -31.55 2.63
C ARG A 60 6.45 -30.88 3.49
N LEU A 61 5.52 -30.12 2.91
CA LEU A 61 4.42 -29.47 3.63
C LEU A 61 3.42 -30.47 4.23
N GLY A 62 3.45 -31.77 3.86
CA GLY A 62 2.53 -32.77 4.38
C GLY A 62 1.07 -32.49 4.02
N ILE A 63 0.83 -31.88 2.85
CA ILE A 63 -0.51 -31.52 2.38
C ILE A 63 -1.36 -32.79 2.23
N ARG A 64 -2.45 -32.84 2.95
CA ARG A 64 -3.45 -33.91 2.81
C ARG A 64 -4.37 -33.57 1.64
N TRP A 65 -4.09 -34.15 0.50
CA TRP A 65 -4.80 -33.90 -0.76
C TRP A 65 -6.30 -34.26 -0.69
N ASP A 66 -6.68 -35.17 0.20
CA ASP A 66 -8.08 -35.52 0.46
C ASP A 66 -8.89 -34.27 0.88
N TYR A 67 -8.34 -33.45 1.80
CA TYR A 67 -9.02 -32.19 2.20
C TYR A 67 -9.10 -31.18 1.08
N VAL A 68 -8.11 -31.15 0.17
CA VAL A 68 -8.12 -30.24 -0.97
C VAL A 68 -9.19 -30.66 -1.99
N ALA A 69 -9.37 -31.97 -2.18
CA ALA A 69 -10.42 -32.49 -3.06
C ALA A 69 -11.82 -32.21 -2.53
N ASP A 70 -12.01 -32.30 -1.19
CA ASP A 70 -13.30 -32.06 -0.53
C ASP A 70 -13.57 -30.56 -0.27
N ALA A 71 -12.57 -29.70 -0.42
CA ALA A 71 -12.68 -28.27 -0.14
C ALA A 71 -13.85 -27.56 -0.85
N PRO A 72 -14.14 -27.82 -2.15
CA PRO A 72 -15.27 -27.17 -2.82
C PRO A 72 -16.62 -27.51 -2.19
N GLN A 73 -16.81 -28.77 -1.76
CA GLN A 73 -18.04 -29.21 -1.10
C GLN A 73 -18.18 -28.59 0.30
N GLN A 74 -17.08 -28.58 1.08
CA GLN A 74 -17.07 -27.96 2.43
C GLN A 74 -17.35 -26.46 2.36
N VAL A 75 -16.80 -25.76 1.35
CA VAL A 75 -17.08 -24.33 1.14
C VAL A 75 -18.55 -24.11 0.78
N ALA A 76 -19.11 -24.94 -0.10
CA ALA A 76 -20.53 -24.86 -0.48
C ALA A 76 -21.43 -25.09 0.75
N ASP A 77 -21.15 -26.10 1.56
CA ASP A 77 -21.88 -26.40 2.80
C ASP A 77 -21.79 -25.25 3.81
N LEU A 78 -20.60 -24.68 3.97
CA LEU A 78 -20.38 -23.53 4.86
C LEU A 78 -21.20 -22.32 4.41
N VAL A 79 -21.14 -21.98 3.11
CA VAL A 79 -21.93 -20.88 2.54
C VAL A 79 -23.42 -21.14 2.72
N HIS A 80 -23.87 -22.36 2.49
CA HIS A 80 -25.28 -22.73 2.66
C HIS A 80 -25.75 -22.55 4.11
N ARG A 81 -24.90 -22.88 5.10
CA ARG A 81 -25.19 -22.66 6.53
C ARG A 81 -25.18 -21.19 6.93
N MET A 82 -24.44 -20.34 6.20
CA MET A 82 -24.44 -18.88 6.42
C MET A 82 -25.72 -18.19 5.92
N PHE A 83 -26.49 -18.83 5.05
CA PHE A 83 -27.73 -18.29 4.49
C PHE A 83 -28.95 -19.10 4.95
N PRO A 84 -30.05 -18.44 5.38
CA PRO A 84 -30.26 -16.98 5.46
C PRO A 84 -29.52 -16.32 6.66
N PRO A 85 -29.00 -15.09 6.49
CA PRO A 85 -28.44 -14.33 7.60
C PRO A 85 -29.50 -14.02 8.68
N GLU A 86 -29.10 -14.01 9.94
CA GLU A 86 -29.97 -13.68 11.08
C GLU A 86 -30.15 -12.15 11.21
N TRP A 87 -31.06 -11.56 10.45
CA TRP A 87 -31.26 -10.10 10.40
C TRP A 87 -31.67 -9.47 11.73
N GLU A 88 -32.29 -10.23 12.63
CA GLU A 88 -32.66 -9.75 13.96
C GLU A 88 -31.43 -9.35 14.80
N PHE A 89 -30.29 -9.93 14.50
CA PHE A 89 -29.02 -9.67 15.21
C PHE A 89 -28.35 -8.34 14.78
N VAL A 90 -28.81 -7.66 13.72
CA VAL A 90 -28.22 -6.39 13.23
C VAL A 90 -28.16 -5.33 14.33
N GLY A 91 -29.20 -5.22 15.15
CA GLY A 91 -29.23 -4.26 16.27
C GLY A 91 -28.09 -4.43 17.28
N ALA A 92 -27.68 -5.68 17.54
CA ALA A 92 -26.57 -6.00 18.44
C ALA A 92 -25.20 -5.63 17.86
N LEU A 93 -25.08 -5.55 16.51
CA LEU A 93 -23.84 -5.23 15.82
C LEU A 93 -23.51 -3.73 15.80
N VAL A 94 -24.48 -2.84 16.03
CA VAL A 94 -24.28 -1.38 15.95
C VAL A 94 -23.20 -0.90 16.90
N ARG A 95 -23.24 -1.35 18.16
CA ARG A 95 -22.24 -0.95 19.17
C ARG A 95 -20.83 -1.45 18.85
N PRO A 96 -20.59 -2.74 18.55
CA PRO A 96 -19.29 -3.24 18.10
C PRO A 96 -18.78 -2.56 16.83
N LEU A 97 -19.69 -2.22 15.90
CA LEU A 97 -19.33 -1.51 14.68
C LEU A 97 -18.80 -0.11 14.96
N ILE A 98 -19.53 0.67 15.77
CA ILE A 98 -19.07 2.01 16.20
C ILE A 98 -17.72 1.89 16.92
N GLN A 99 -17.54 0.87 17.76
CA GLN A 99 -16.29 0.62 18.45
C GLN A 99 -15.12 0.38 17.46
N THR A 100 -15.34 -0.41 16.40
CA THR A 100 -14.35 -0.64 15.33
C THR A 100 -13.95 0.65 14.64
N ILE A 101 -14.93 1.47 14.25
CA ILE A 101 -14.70 2.76 13.60
C ILE A 101 -13.92 3.70 14.54
N ASN A 102 -14.27 3.72 15.82
CA ASN A 102 -13.58 4.53 16.83
C ASN A 102 -12.11 4.08 17.01
N ILE A 103 -11.85 2.77 17.07
CA ILE A 103 -10.48 2.23 17.14
C ILE A 103 -9.65 2.70 15.94
N ALA A 104 -10.18 2.56 14.73
CA ALA A 104 -9.50 2.98 13.51
C ALA A 104 -9.26 4.48 13.48
N THR A 105 -10.28 5.29 13.83
CA THR A 105 -10.22 6.76 13.75
C THR A 105 -9.28 7.33 14.81
N LEU A 106 -9.42 6.92 16.07
CA LEU A 106 -8.54 7.37 17.15
C LEU A 106 -7.11 6.89 16.94
N GLY A 107 -6.94 5.62 16.54
CA GLY A 107 -5.62 5.06 16.23
C GLY A 107 -4.92 5.82 15.11
N THR A 108 -5.66 6.19 14.06
CA THR A 108 -5.13 7.00 12.97
C THR A 108 -4.79 8.41 13.41
N ALA A 109 -5.66 9.06 14.18
CA ALA A 109 -5.43 10.42 14.67
C ALA A 109 -4.17 10.51 15.55
N VAL A 110 -4.02 9.59 16.50
CA VAL A 110 -2.83 9.49 17.34
C VAL A 110 -1.57 9.24 16.49
N ALA A 111 -1.66 8.32 15.53
CA ALA A 111 -0.55 8.04 14.62
C ALA A 111 -0.13 9.25 13.79
N ILE A 112 -1.08 10.01 13.24
CA ILE A 112 -0.77 11.23 12.46
C ILE A 112 -0.02 12.25 13.32
N VAL A 113 -0.53 12.54 14.52
CA VAL A 113 0.10 13.51 15.42
C VAL A 113 1.53 13.09 15.77
N LEU A 114 1.76 11.81 16.10
CA LEU A 114 3.08 11.30 16.45
C LEU A 114 4.00 11.12 15.22
N SER A 115 3.43 10.97 14.04
CA SER A 115 4.20 10.82 12.80
C SER A 115 4.83 12.12 12.31
N ILE A 116 4.22 13.27 12.60
CA ILE A 116 4.75 14.58 12.17
C ILE A 116 6.16 14.83 12.70
N PRO A 117 6.44 14.78 14.02
CA PRO A 117 7.78 14.98 14.52
C PRO A 117 8.77 13.91 14.02
N VAL A 118 8.34 12.65 13.91
CA VAL A 118 9.18 11.57 13.39
C VAL A 118 9.55 11.81 11.93
N ALA A 119 8.60 12.27 11.10
CA ALA A 119 8.84 12.59 9.69
C ALA A 119 9.82 13.75 9.51
N VAL A 120 9.67 14.84 10.29
CA VAL A 120 10.58 15.99 10.27
C VAL A 120 12.01 15.58 10.67
N LEU A 121 12.17 14.69 11.64
CA LEU A 121 13.47 14.16 12.04
C LEU A 121 14.07 13.22 11.00
N ALA A 122 13.24 12.49 10.27
CA ALA A 122 13.64 11.45 9.32
C ALA A 122 13.80 11.92 7.88
N ALA A 123 13.38 13.15 7.54
CA ALA A 123 13.59 13.75 6.24
C ALA A 123 14.97 14.44 6.16
N ARG A 124 15.69 14.21 5.05
CA ARG A 124 17.07 14.69 4.87
C ARG A 124 17.20 16.20 4.86
N ASN A 125 16.21 16.90 4.29
CA ASN A 125 16.19 18.35 4.14
C ASN A 125 15.80 19.11 5.42
N THR A 126 15.16 18.45 6.39
CA THR A 126 14.72 19.06 7.65
C THR A 126 15.49 18.60 8.87
N SER A 127 16.17 17.46 8.79
CA SER A 127 16.94 16.89 9.91
C SER A 127 18.15 17.78 10.26
N PRO A 128 18.35 18.14 11.55
CA PRO A 128 19.43 19.02 11.96
C PRO A 128 20.83 18.35 11.87
N ASN A 129 20.92 17.03 12.05
CA ASN A 129 22.16 16.28 11.98
C ASN A 129 21.92 14.79 11.65
N ALA A 130 23.01 14.07 11.31
CA ALA A 130 22.94 12.65 10.93
C ALA A 130 22.40 11.74 12.04
N VAL A 131 22.60 12.10 13.31
CA VAL A 131 22.12 11.31 14.46
C VAL A 131 20.60 11.38 14.56
N THR A 132 20.01 12.56 14.49
CA THR A 132 18.54 12.75 14.53
C THR A 132 17.86 12.09 13.31
N TYR A 133 18.46 12.22 12.14
CA TYR A 133 18.04 11.50 10.94
C TYR A 133 17.99 9.99 11.16
N THR A 134 19.08 9.42 11.69
CA THR A 134 19.15 7.96 11.93
C THR A 134 18.11 7.53 12.97
N ILE A 135 17.94 8.28 14.05
CA ILE A 135 16.92 7.98 15.08
C ILE A 135 15.52 7.98 14.46
N GLY A 136 15.16 8.99 13.68
CA GLY A 136 13.89 9.06 12.99
C GLY A 136 13.66 7.86 12.07
N ARG A 137 14.68 7.48 11.29
CA ARG A 137 14.65 6.30 10.40
C ARG A 137 14.50 4.98 11.17
N VAL A 138 15.21 4.82 12.28
CA VAL A 138 15.08 3.63 13.14
C VAL A 138 13.68 3.51 13.72
N ILE A 139 13.10 4.58 14.25
CA ILE A 139 11.73 4.59 14.77
C ILE A 139 10.74 4.16 13.66
N MET A 140 10.86 4.72 12.46
CA MET A 140 10.00 4.36 11.32
C MET A 140 10.11 2.87 10.96
N VAL A 141 11.33 2.34 10.90
CA VAL A 141 11.57 0.94 10.51
C VAL A 141 11.05 0.01 11.60
N MET A 142 11.36 0.25 12.87
CA MET A 142 10.92 -0.60 13.99
C MET A 142 9.39 -0.65 14.11
N SER A 143 8.74 0.52 14.08
CA SER A 143 7.28 0.61 14.16
C SER A 143 6.57 -0.17 13.03
N ARG A 144 7.14 -0.18 11.84
CA ARG A 144 6.59 -0.79 10.63
C ARG A 144 6.94 -2.28 10.47
N SER A 145 8.03 -2.74 11.09
CA SER A 145 8.52 -4.11 10.95
C SER A 145 7.64 -5.13 11.66
N VAL A 146 6.89 -4.69 12.68
CA VAL A 146 6.01 -5.55 13.47
C VAL A 146 4.58 -5.42 12.95
N ASP A 147 3.89 -6.55 12.78
CA ASP A 147 2.49 -6.56 12.33
C ASP A 147 1.54 -6.01 13.39
N THR A 148 0.38 -5.46 12.94
CA THR A 148 -0.63 -4.88 13.83
C THR A 148 -1.17 -5.89 14.85
N LEU A 149 -1.31 -7.17 14.45
CA LEU A 149 -1.76 -8.23 15.34
C LEU A 149 -0.77 -8.49 16.48
N ILE A 150 0.52 -8.47 16.18
CA ILE A 150 1.56 -8.65 17.21
C ILE A 150 1.55 -7.48 18.19
N TRP A 151 1.44 -6.25 17.69
CA TRP A 151 1.27 -5.07 18.55
C TRP A 151 0.02 -5.18 19.41
N ALA A 152 -1.11 -5.65 18.86
CA ALA A 152 -2.34 -5.84 19.62
C ALA A 152 -2.17 -6.84 20.76
N LEU A 153 -1.55 -7.99 20.49
CA LEU A 153 -1.27 -8.99 21.51
C LEU A 153 -0.37 -8.44 22.62
N MET A 154 0.69 -7.68 22.26
CA MET A 154 1.54 -7.05 23.26
C MET A 154 0.78 -6.05 24.13
N PHE A 155 -0.04 -5.19 23.52
CA PHE A 155 -0.82 -4.22 24.29
C PHE A 155 -1.94 -4.86 25.10
N ILE A 156 -2.55 -5.95 24.65
CA ILE A 156 -3.53 -6.71 25.45
C ILE A 156 -2.89 -7.24 26.74
N ILE A 157 -1.63 -7.69 26.69
CA ILE A 157 -0.91 -8.14 27.88
C ILE A 157 -0.65 -6.98 28.85
N VAL A 158 -0.38 -5.77 28.34
CA VAL A 158 0.01 -4.61 29.16
C VAL A 158 -1.19 -3.85 29.72
N VAL A 159 -2.20 -3.57 28.88
CA VAL A 159 -3.35 -2.73 29.25
C VAL A 159 -4.66 -3.50 29.40
N GLY A 160 -4.64 -4.82 29.15
CA GLY A 160 -5.82 -5.66 29.15
C GLY A 160 -6.54 -5.71 27.80
N PRO A 161 -7.46 -6.69 27.63
CA PRO A 161 -8.28 -6.79 26.43
C PRO A 161 -9.26 -5.62 26.33
N GLY A 162 -9.47 -5.13 25.10
CA GLY A 162 -10.41 -4.04 24.84
C GLY A 162 -9.93 -3.04 23.80
N SER A 163 -10.78 -2.04 23.53
CA SER A 163 -10.56 -1.05 22.46
C SER A 163 -9.29 -0.21 22.64
N LEU A 164 -8.82 0.00 23.87
CA LEU A 164 -7.59 0.76 24.12
C LEU A 164 -6.38 0.04 23.53
N ALA A 165 -6.27 -1.28 23.73
CA ALA A 165 -5.21 -2.09 23.13
C ALA A 165 -5.26 -2.02 21.60
N GLY A 166 -6.46 -2.04 21.00
CA GLY A 166 -6.66 -1.86 19.57
C GLY A 166 -6.19 -0.50 19.05
N VAL A 167 -6.55 0.59 19.73
CA VAL A 167 -6.11 1.95 19.40
C VAL A 167 -4.59 2.06 19.43
N LEU A 168 -3.95 1.55 20.48
CA LEU A 168 -2.49 1.58 20.63
C LEU A 168 -1.79 0.75 19.52
N ALA A 169 -2.32 -0.43 19.21
CA ALA A 169 -1.76 -1.29 18.17
C ALA A 169 -1.81 -0.64 16.77
N VAL A 170 -2.99 -0.12 16.41
CA VAL A 170 -3.20 0.61 15.15
C VAL A 170 -2.31 1.84 15.09
N SER A 171 -2.21 2.59 16.18
CA SER A 171 -1.35 3.79 16.24
C SER A 171 0.10 3.42 16.03
N MET A 172 0.61 2.43 16.76
CA MET A 172 2.02 2.06 16.75
C MET A 172 2.50 1.66 15.35
N ARG A 173 1.77 0.78 14.68
CA ARG A 173 2.09 0.41 13.30
C ARG A 173 1.95 1.57 12.32
N SER A 174 0.91 2.39 12.50
CA SER A 174 0.63 3.51 11.61
C SER A 174 1.66 4.62 11.69
N ILE A 175 2.29 4.86 12.85
CA ILE A 175 3.38 5.85 13.01
C ILE A 175 4.49 5.58 11.99
N GLY A 176 4.97 4.35 11.89
CA GLY A 176 6.06 4.03 10.97
C GLY A 176 5.70 4.17 9.50
N PHE A 177 4.45 3.85 9.14
CA PHE A 177 3.97 3.97 7.76
C PHE A 177 3.73 5.44 7.37
N VAL A 178 3.00 6.19 8.20
CA VAL A 178 2.64 7.58 7.95
C VAL A 178 3.88 8.47 7.95
N SER A 179 4.77 8.31 8.94
CA SER A 179 6.00 9.11 9.02
C SER A 179 6.93 8.88 7.83
N LYS A 180 6.95 7.66 7.25
CA LYS A 180 7.72 7.40 6.03
C LYS A 180 7.18 8.23 4.86
N LEU A 181 5.87 8.15 4.57
CA LEU A 181 5.26 8.89 3.47
C LEU A 181 5.30 10.40 3.70
N PHE A 182 5.18 10.85 4.93
CA PHE A 182 5.35 12.25 5.29
C PHE A 182 6.79 12.73 5.06
N ALA A 183 7.79 11.94 5.43
CA ALA A 183 9.20 12.27 5.20
C ALA A 183 9.52 12.32 3.69
N GLU A 184 9.00 11.37 2.90
CA GLU A 184 9.12 11.38 1.45
C GLU A 184 8.48 12.64 0.85
N GLY A 185 7.26 13.00 1.28
CA GLY A 185 6.61 14.25 0.84
C GLY A 185 7.35 15.52 1.26
N ILE A 186 8.07 15.50 2.41
CA ILE A 186 8.94 16.62 2.81
C ILE A 186 10.21 16.65 1.95
N GLU A 187 10.73 15.51 1.50
CA GLU A 187 11.93 15.44 0.66
C GLU A 187 11.65 15.87 -0.81
N GLU A 188 10.39 15.78 -1.28
CA GLU A 188 9.96 16.10 -2.65
C GLU A 188 9.54 17.56 -2.89
N ILE A 189 9.67 18.45 -1.91
CA ILE A 189 9.27 19.87 -2.00
C ILE A 189 10.14 20.65 -3.00
N ASP A 190 9.59 21.77 -3.50
CA ASP A 190 10.35 22.72 -4.29
C ASP A 190 11.33 23.52 -3.40
N HIS A 191 12.63 23.32 -3.67
CA HIS A 191 13.69 24.01 -2.93
C HIS A 191 13.75 25.52 -3.23
N GLY A 192 13.26 25.96 -4.41
CA GLY A 192 13.23 27.39 -4.77
C GLY A 192 12.36 28.21 -3.81
N GLU A 193 11.18 27.69 -3.44
CA GLU A 193 10.31 28.33 -2.46
C GLU A 193 10.96 28.38 -1.05
N VAL A 194 11.69 27.32 -0.70
CA VAL A 194 12.41 27.26 0.58
C VAL A 194 13.54 28.29 0.62
N GLU A 195 14.31 28.43 -0.47
CA GLU A 195 15.39 29.41 -0.59
C GLU A 195 14.85 30.85 -0.59
N ALA A 196 13.73 31.11 -1.24
CA ALA A 196 13.08 32.43 -1.23
C ALA A 196 12.70 32.87 0.19
N VAL A 197 12.13 31.98 1.00
CA VAL A 197 11.80 32.28 2.41
C VAL A 197 13.09 32.39 3.25
N ALA A 198 14.09 31.56 3.01
CA ALA A 198 15.36 31.62 3.72
C ALA A 198 16.10 32.93 3.44
N ALA A 199 16.04 33.49 2.23
CA ALA A 199 16.65 34.77 1.85
C ALA A 199 16.10 35.97 2.65
N THR A 200 14.89 35.88 3.23
CA THR A 200 14.33 36.90 4.11
C THR A 200 14.94 36.91 5.52
N GLY A 201 15.87 36.00 5.82
CA GLY A 201 16.44 35.84 7.16
C GLY A 201 15.55 35.00 8.11
N ALA A 202 14.61 34.22 7.57
CA ALA A 202 13.72 33.42 8.37
C ALA A 202 14.47 32.32 9.17
N SER A 203 14.02 32.10 10.41
CA SER A 203 14.52 31.00 11.25
C SER A 203 14.09 29.63 10.69
N ARG A 204 14.77 28.54 11.09
CA ARG A 204 14.41 27.17 10.66
C ARG A 204 12.94 26.82 10.88
N TRP A 205 12.36 27.23 12.01
CA TRP A 205 10.94 26.99 12.30
C TRP A 205 10.01 27.78 11.38
N GLN A 206 10.38 28.99 11.02
CA GLN A 206 9.63 29.81 10.06
C GLN A 206 9.70 29.22 8.66
N ILE A 207 10.86 28.70 8.24
CA ILE A 207 11.01 27.98 6.97
C ILE A 207 10.10 26.74 6.92
N ILE A 208 10.10 25.93 7.99
CA ILE A 208 9.22 24.75 8.06
C ILE A 208 7.75 25.18 7.98
N LEU A 209 7.34 26.21 8.69
CA LEU A 209 5.94 26.62 8.79
C LEU A 209 5.43 27.33 7.53
N TYR A 210 6.25 28.17 6.89
CA TYR A 210 5.83 29.05 5.80
C TYR A 210 6.24 28.55 4.40
N ALA A 211 7.33 27.79 4.28
CA ALA A 211 7.77 27.25 3.00
C ALA A 211 7.43 25.76 2.83
N ILE A 212 7.69 24.93 3.85
CA ILE A 212 7.53 23.49 3.73
C ILE A 212 6.08 23.05 4.00
N ALA A 213 5.49 23.48 5.12
CA ALA A 213 4.17 23.03 5.54
C ALA A 213 3.05 23.25 4.49
N PRO A 214 2.98 24.39 3.77
CA PRO A 214 1.96 24.58 2.73
C PRO A 214 2.08 23.57 1.58
N GLN A 215 3.30 23.25 1.15
CA GLN A 215 3.57 22.33 0.06
C GLN A 215 3.21 20.87 0.43
N VAL A 216 3.46 20.46 1.67
CA VAL A 216 3.21 19.07 2.11
C VAL A 216 1.79 18.81 2.59
N ARG A 217 0.97 19.83 2.86
CA ARG A 217 -0.42 19.67 3.32
C ARG A 217 -1.27 18.73 2.49
N PRO A 218 -1.32 18.85 1.15
CA PRO A 218 -2.15 17.95 0.33
C PRO A 218 -1.66 16.50 0.41
N VAL A 219 -0.34 16.28 0.44
CA VAL A 219 0.26 14.94 0.60
C VAL A 219 -0.11 14.36 1.96
N PHE A 220 0.04 15.14 3.03
CA PHE A 220 -0.30 14.71 4.39
C PHE A 220 -1.78 14.36 4.54
N ALA A 221 -2.67 15.16 3.97
CA ALA A 221 -4.10 14.86 3.97
C ALA A 221 -4.41 13.58 3.20
N GLY A 222 -3.84 13.41 2.01
CA GLY A 222 -4.02 12.20 1.20
C GLY A 222 -3.54 10.93 1.90
N VAL A 223 -2.35 10.96 2.49
CA VAL A 223 -1.77 9.84 3.25
C VAL A 223 -2.61 9.53 4.50
N SER A 224 -3.08 10.54 5.20
CA SER A 224 -3.90 10.38 6.40
C SER A 224 -5.22 9.67 6.11
N ILE A 225 -5.91 10.08 5.05
CA ILE A 225 -7.18 9.47 4.61
C ILE A 225 -6.93 8.02 4.14
N TYR A 226 -5.86 7.80 3.38
CA TYR A 226 -5.48 6.47 2.93
C TYR A 226 -5.19 5.53 4.11
N ARG A 227 -4.45 6.01 5.12
CA ARG A 227 -4.16 5.20 6.30
C ARG A 227 -5.39 4.94 7.16
N TRP A 228 -6.29 5.90 7.27
CA TRP A 228 -7.56 5.72 7.97
C TRP A 228 -8.40 4.58 7.35
N ASP A 229 -8.54 4.55 6.02
CA ASP A 229 -9.25 3.49 5.30
C ASP A 229 -8.62 2.10 5.55
N ILE A 230 -7.30 1.99 5.51
CA ILE A 230 -6.59 0.74 5.85
C ILE A 230 -6.85 0.34 7.31
N ASN A 231 -6.80 1.30 8.22
CA ASN A 231 -6.98 1.05 9.64
C ASN A 231 -8.40 0.57 9.99
N ILE A 232 -9.43 0.97 9.24
CA ILE A 232 -10.79 0.42 9.39
C ILE A 232 -10.77 -1.09 9.11
N ARG A 233 -10.14 -1.52 8.04
CA ARG A 233 -10.01 -2.95 7.70
C ARG A 233 -9.16 -3.71 8.73
N GLU A 234 -8.03 -3.16 9.14
CA GLU A 234 -7.18 -3.76 10.16
C GLU A 234 -7.92 -3.89 11.51
N SER A 235 -8.70 -2.89 11.93
CA SER A 235 -9.42 -2.93 13.20
C SER A 235 -10.54 -3.97 13.25
N THR A 236 -11.09 -4.40 12.09
CA THR A 236 -12.05 -5.53 12.07
C THR A 236 -11.37 -6.85 12.45
N VAL A 237 -10.12 -7.04 12.03
CA VAL A 237 -9.35 -8.27 12.32
C VAL A 237 -8.80 -8.26 13.75
N LEU A 238 -8.41 -7.09 14.27
CA LEU A 238 -7.89 -6.94 15.65
C LEU A 238 -8.86 -7.43 16.73
N GLY A 239 -10.15 -7.38 16.47
CA GLY A 239 -11.18 -7.90 17.38
C GLY A 239 -11.03 -9.39 17.64
N ILE A 240 -10.55 -10.19 16.69
CA ILE A 240 -10.35 -11.65 16.84
C ILE A 240 -9.35 -11.97 17.96
N VAL A 241 -8.35 -11.11 18.17
CA VAL A 241 -7.36 -11.27 19.23
C VAL A 241 -7.76 -10.60 20.55
N GLY A 242 -8.99 -10.06 20.65
CA GLY A 242 -9.49 -9.46 21.89
C GLY A 242 -9.32 -7.95 22.01
N ALA A 243 -8.98 -7.25 20.91
CA ALA A 243 -8.88 -5.78 20.88
C ALA A 243 -10.27 -5.09 20.78
N GLY A 244 -11.37 -5.83 20.88
CA GLY A 244 -12.74 -5.31 20.82
C GLY A 244 -13.26 -5.07 19.39
N GLY A 245 -14.43 -4.46 19.28
CA GLY A 245 -15.07 -4.17 18.00
C GLY A 245 -15.79 -5.36 17.38
N ILE A 246 -16.15 -5.21 16.08
CA ILE A 246 -16.97 -6.21 15.37
C ILE A 246 -16.25 -7.56 15.20
N GLY A 247 -14.90 -7.57 15.13
CA GLY A 247 -14.12 -8.79 15.03
C GLY A 247 -14.20 -9.67 16.27
N PHE A 248 -14.44 -9.09 17.47
CA PHE A 248 -14.67 -9.87 18.69
C PHE A 248 -15.98 -10.65 18.59
N VAL A 249 -17.06 -10.00 18.13
CA VAL A 249 -18.37 -10.66 17.93
C VAL A 249 -18.29 -11.72 16.83
N LEU A 250 -17.51 -11.45 15.79
CA LEU A 250 -17.24 -12.44 14.74
C LEU A 250 -16.58 -13.70 15.33
N ASN A 251 -15.56 -13.51 16.15
CA ASN A 251 -14.86 -14.63 16.79
C ASN A 251 -15.78 -15.44 17.73
N GLU A 252 -16.61 -14.77 18.53
CA GLU A 252 -17.62 -15.42 19.37
C GLU A 252 -18.61 -16.24 18.55
N ALA A 253 -19.15 -15.70 17.46
CA ALA A 253 -20.06 -16.39 16.55
C ALA A 253 -19.41 -17.63 15.89
N ILE A 254 -18.13 -17.53 15.48
CA ILE A 254 -17.38 -18.66 14.93
C ILE A 254 -17.18 -19.76 15.97
N LEU A 255 -16.76 -19.40 17.18
CA LEU A 255 -16.57 -20.36 18.28
C LEU A 255 -17.89 -21.00 18.72
N GLY A 256 -19.00 -20.25 18.63
CA GLY A 256 -20.35 -20.73 18.88
C GLY A 256 -20.95 -21.56 17.73
N LEU A 257 -20.25 -21.69 16.58
CA LEU A 257 -20.74 -22.34 15.36
C LEU A 257 -22.05 -21.75 14.83
N GLU A 258 -22.31 -20.47 15.12
CA GLU A 258 -23.51 -19.73 14.72
C GLU A 258 -23.35 -19.15 13.30
N TRP A 259 -23.31 -20.03 12.30
CA TRP A 259 -22.95 -19.68 10.91
C TRP A 259 -23.84 -18.60 10.28
N SER A 260 -25.15 -18.57 10.61
CA SER A 260 -26.07 -17.54 10.12
C SER A 260 -25.70 -16.14 10.63
N ARG A 261 -25.22 -16.03 11.89
CA ARG A 261 -24.67 -14.78 12.45
C ARG A 261 -23.34 -14.42 11.83
N VAL A 262 -22.46 -15.42 11.64
CA VAL A 262 -21.18 -15.20 10.92
C VAL A 262 -21.42 -14.61 9.55
N GLY A 263 -22.37 -15.16 8.79
CA GLY A 263 -22.76 -14.63 7.48
C GLY A 263 -23.20 -13.18 7.53
N LEU A 264 -24.08 -12.81 8.49
CA LEU A 264 -24.51 -11.43 8.70
C LEU A 264 -23.33 -10.51 9.04
N ILE A 265 -22.46 -10.90 9.98
CA ILE A 265 -21.32 -10.09 10.42
C ILE A 265 -20.38 -9.82 9.26
N LEU A 266 -20.09 -10.82 8.40
CA LEU A 266 -19.26 -10.65 7.22
C LEU A 266 -19.88 -9.66 6.20
N VAL A 267 -21.19 -9.71 5.98
CA VAL A 267 -21.90 -8.75 5.12
C VAL A 267 -21.79 -7.33 5.69
N VAL A 268 -21.95 -7.16 7.01
CA VAL A 268 -21.83 -5.86 7.68
C VAL A 268 -20.38 -5.34 7.59
N ILE A 269 -19.37 -6.18 7.81
CA ILE A 269 -17.95 -5.80 7.65
C ILE A 269 -17.70 -5.35 6.21
N LEU A 270 -18.16 -6.11 5.21
CA LEU A 270 -18.01 -5.75 3.80
C LEU A 270 -18.66 -4.40 3.49
N ALA A 271 -19.88 -4.18 3.98
CA ALA A 271 -20.59 -2.92 3.79
C ALA A 271 -19.82 -1.72 4.38
N VAL A 272 -19.22 -1.88 5.57
CA VAL A 272 -18.41 -0.84 6.21
C VAL A 272 -17.12 -0.57 5.44
N VAL A 273 -16.44 -1.62 4.97
CA VAL A 273 -15.21 -1.46 4.17
C VAL A 273 -15.53 -0.74 2.85
N VAL A 274 -16.59 -1.10 2.15
CA VAL A 274 -17.03 -0.41 0.93
C VAL A 274 -17.41 1.04 1.21
N ALA A 275 -18.12 1.30 2.32
CA ALA A 275 -18.47 2.66 2.72
C ALA A 275 -17.23 3.51 3.05
N SER A 276 -16.24 2.95 3.78
CA SER A 276 -14.99 3.65 4.10
C SER A 276 -14.20 3.99 2.84
N GLU A 277 -14.13 3.06 1.89
CA GLU A 277 -13.46 3.28 0.61
C GLU A 277 -14.16 4.37 -0.23
N ALA A 278 -15.50 4.38 -0.27
CA ALA A 278 -16.26 5.42 -0.95
C ALA A 278 -16.01 6.80 -0.32
N VAL A 279 -16.05 6.90 1.00
CA VAL A 279 -15.74 8.13 1.75
C VAL A 279 -14.32 8.59 1.45
N SER A 280 -13.35 7.70 1.54
CA SER A 280 -11.94 7.97 1.24
C SER A 280 -11.73 8.46 -0.20
N ALA A 281 -12.43 7.87 -1.18
CA ALA A 281 -12.37 8.28 -2.58
C ALA A 281 -12.92 9.70 -2.81
N VAL A 282 -14.03 10.05 -2.15
CA VAL A 282 -14.63 11.40 -2.23
C VAL A 282 -13.68 12.45 -1.65
N PHE A 283 -13.06 12.18 -0.49
CA PHE A 283 -12.11 13.11 0.10
C PHE A 283 -10.86 13.31 -0.77
N ARG A 284 -10.32 12.23 -1.35
CA ARG A 284 -9.15 12.31 -2.25
C ARG A 284 -9.43 13.18 -3.47
N LYS A 285 -10.62 13.08 -4.08
CA LYS A 285 -11.00 13.93 -5.23
C LYS A 285 -11.09 15.43 -4.92
N ARG A 286 -11.25 15.79 -3.66
CA ARG A 286 -11.30 17.21 -3.24
C ARG A 286 -9.92 17.79 -2.90
N LEU A 287 -8.91 16.94 -2.75
CA LEU A 287 -7.55 17.33 -2.37
C LEU A 287 -6.61 17.42 -3.58
N THR A 288 -6.98 16.75 -4.68
CA THR A 288 -6.34 16.87 -6.01
C THR A 288 -7.13 17.84 -6.87
#